data_85b11d341b9a630e3618c517e2f1f688
#
_entry.id   85b11d341b9a630e3618c517e2f1f688
#
_cell.length_a   1.000
_cell.length_b   1.000
_cell.length_c   1.000
_cell.angle_alpha   90.00
_cell.angle_beta   90.00
_cell.angle_gamma   90.00
#
_symmetry.space_group_name_H-M   'P 1'
#
loop_
_entity.id
_entity.type
_entity.pdbx_description
1 polymer ?
#
loop_
_entity_poly.entity_id
_entity_poly.type
_entity_poly.pdbx_seq_one_letter_code
_entity_poly.pdbx_strand_id
1 'polypeptide(L)'
;MELKLTREEAYRLVEQKIGRNNLLKHILAVEAGMRRLAEHLGQDPEYWGLTGLVHDLDYNETKDDEARHTYLTREWLTPYDLPEEMLYAINAHPGHAPCRNHLDWALYSVDPSTGFLVACALMHPGKKLDAFDAGFMMRRFAEKRFAAGAERENMAACSNLGLELQEFLLLVRDGMLSIRGELGL
;
A
#
# COMPACT_ATOMS: atom_id res chain seq x y z
N MET A 1 -1.89 -13.75 -17.48
CA MET A 1 -1.24 -12.89 -18.51
C MET A 1 0.16 -12.59 -18.00
N GLU A 2 1.19 -12.82 -18.80
CA GLU A 2 2.56 -12.53 -18.39
C GLU A 2 2.80 -11.02 -18.45
N LEU A 3 3.19 -10.41 -17.32
CA LEU A 3 3.48 -8.99 -17.24
C LEU A 3 4.86 -8.71 -17.86
N LYS A 4 4.98 -7.64 -18.64
CA LYS A 4 6.25 -7.22 -19.24
C LYS A 4 7.20 -6.55 -18.25
N LEU A 5 6.74 -6.21 -17.07
CA LEU A 5 7.52 -5.65 -15.96
C LEU A 5 7.64 -6.72 -14.88
N THR A 6 8.85 -7.21 -14.67
CA THR A 6 9.14 -8.12 -13.56
C THR A 6 9.23 -7.34 -12.24
N ARG A 7 8.99 -8.03 -11.09
CA ARG A 7 9.18 -7.41 -9.77
C ARG A 7 10.57 -6.82 -9.58
N GLU A 8 11.59 -7.50 -10.09
CA GLU A 8 12.99 -7.04 -9.95
C GLU A 8 13.24 -5.75 -10.74
N GLU A 9 12.73 -5.63 -11.95
CA GLU A 9 12.80 -4.41 -12.75
C GLU A 9 12.00 -3.26 -12.11
N ALA A 10 10.79 -3.54 -11.62
CA ALA A 10 9.98 -2.59 -10.88
C ALA A 10 10.71 -2.07 -9.62
N TYR A 11 11.32 -2.96 -8.85
CA TYR A 11 12.08 -2.57 -7.66
C TYR A 11 13.27 -1.66 -8.01
N ARG A 12 14.01 -1.96 -9.09
CA ARG A 12 15.10 -1.08 -9.57
C ARG A 12 14.57 0.29 -10.00
N LEU A 13 13.41 0.33 -10.66
CA LEU A 13 12.77 1.59 -11.05
C LEU A 13 12.38 2.39 -9.80
N VAL A 14 11.80 1.74 -8.78
CA VAL A 14 11.49 2.38 -7.50
C VAL A 14 12.75 2.91 -6.82
N GLU A 15 13.82 2.12 -6.70
CA GLU A 15 15.08 2.61 -6.13
C GLU A 15 15.65 3.83 -6.88
N GLN A 16 15.53 3.83 -8.20
CA GLN A 16 16.00 4.95 -9.04
C GLN A 16 15.19 6.24 -8.82
N LYS A 17 13.87 6.12 -8.68
CA LYS A 17 12.95 7.27 -8.58
C LYS A 17 12.80 7.78 -7.14
N ILE A 18 12.75 6.86 -6.20
CA ILE A 18 12.46 7.14 -4.79
C ILE A 18 13.73 7.21 -3.94
N GLY A 19 14.74 6.39 -4.24
CA GLY A 19 15.93 6.23 -3.40
C GLY A 19 15.68 5.33 -2.19
N ARG A 20 16.74 5.09 -1.39
CA ARG A 20 16.71 4.22 -0.20
C ARG A 20 16.36 5.03 1.06
N ASN A 21 15.09 5.27 1.29
CA ASN A 21 14.58 6.08 2.40
C ASN A 21 13.30 5.47 3.01
N ASN A 22 12.61 6.21 3.86
CA ASN A 22 11.36 5.74 4.48
C ASN A 22 10.22 5.55 3.47
N LEU A 23 10.21 6.27 2.36
CA LEU A 23 9.22 6.10 1.31
C LEU A 23 9.40 4.75 0.60
N LEU A 24 10.64 4.31 0.37
CA LEU A 24 10.89 2.94 -0.14
C LEU A 24 10.33 1.89 0.82
N LYS A 25 10.51 2.06 2.13
CA LYS A 25 9.93 1.15 3.13
C LYS A 25 8.40 1.14 3.08
N HIS A 26 7.78 2.31 2.90
CA HIS A 26 6.35 2.42 2.71
C HIS A 26 5.89 1.64 1.47
N ILE A 27 6.52 1.87 0.33
CA ILE A 27 6.21 1.18 -0.92
C ILE A 27 6.31 -0.35 -0.77
N LEU A 28 7.37 -0.84 -0.12
CA LEU A 28 7.52 -2.28 0.16
C LEU A 28 6.45 -2.80 1.13
N ALA A 29 6.04 -2.01 2.11
CA ALA A 29 4.95 -2.37 3.01
C ALA A 29 3.61 -2.46 2.26
N VAL A 30 3.35 -1.54 1.32
CA VAL A 30 2.16 -1.59 0.45
C VAL A 30 2.22 -2.83 -0.46
N GLU A 31 3.34 -3.10 -1.13
CA GLU A 31 3.53 -4.34 -1.90
C GLU A 31 3.18 -5.58 -1.07
N ALA A 32 3.75 -5.71 0.12
CA ALA A 32 3.55 -6.86 0.98
C ALA A 32 2.10 -7.01 1.46
N GLY A 33 1.46 -5.89 1.82
CA GLY A 33 0.04 -5.85 2.18
C GLY A 33 -0.87 -6.27 1.03
N MET A 34 -0.61 -5.76 -0.17
CA MET A 34 -1.35 -6.10 -1.39
C MET A 34 -1.20 -7.59 -1.75
N ARG A 35 -0.01 -8.17 -1.66
CA ARG A 35 0.23 -9.60 -1.88
C ARG A 35 -0.60 -10.46 -0.93
N ARG A 36 -0.51 -10.15 0.37
CA ARG A 36 -1.21 -10.91 1.40
C ARG A 36 -2.74 -10.83 1.24
N LEU A 37 -3.23 -9.65 0.90
CA LEU A 37 -4.65 -9.43 0.65
C LEU A 37 -5.13 -10.19 -0.60
N ALA A 38 -4.34 -10.19 -1.67
CA ALA A 38 -4.62 -10.95 -2.88
C ALA A 38 -4.74 -12.45 -2.60
N GLU A 39 -3.80 -13.03 -1.83
CA GLU A 39 -3.87 -14.43 -1.40
C GLU A 39 -5.18 -14.74 -0.67
N HIS A 40 -5.58 -13.87 0.26
CA HIS A 40 -6.81 -14.05 1.04
C HIS A 40 -8.07 -14.01 0.17
N LEU A 41 -8.10 -13.12 -0.82
CA LEU A 41 -9.23 -12.91 -1.72
C LEU A 41 -9.21 -13.81 -2.96
N GLY A 42 -8.24 -14.74 -3.07
CA GLY A 42 -8.11 -15.64 -4.22
C GLY A 42 -7.75 -14.91 -5.52
N GLN A 43 -7.03 -13.78 -5.41
CA GLN A 43 -6.50 -13.00 -6.52
C GLN A 43 -5.02 -13.34 -6.77
N ASP A 44 -4.45 -12.80 -7.85
CA ASP A 44 -3.03 -13.00 -8.18
C ASP A 44 -2.12 -12.11 -7.31
N PRO A 45 -1.30 -12.69 -6.37
CA PRO A 45 -0.44 -11.93 -5.48
C PRO A 45 0.68 -11.19 -6.21
N GLU A 46 1.17 -11.74 -7.35
CA GLU A 46 2.21 -11.07 -8.14
C GLU A 46 1.65 -9.82 -8.81
N TYR A 47 0.45 -9.91 -9.36
CA TYR A 47 -0.23 -8.80 -10.00
C TYR A 47 -0.55 -7.68 -9.01
N TRP A 48 -1.16 -8.03 -7.87
CA TRP A 48 -1.53 -7.04 -6.83
C TRP A 48 -0.29 -6.47 -6.15
N GLY A 49 0.71 -7.29 -5.86
CA GLY A 49 1.96 -6.84 -5.27
C GLY A 49 2.71 -5.87 -6.18
N LEU A 50 2.79 -6.17 -7.48
CA LEU A 50 3.43 -5.27 -8.44
C LEU A 50 2.70 -3.92 -8.53
N THR A 51 1.35 -3.92 -8.50
CA THR A 51 0.57 -2.68 -8.44
C THR A 51 0.95 -1.84 -7.21
N GLY A 52 1.04 -2.47 -6.04
CA GLY A 52 1.48 -1.82 -4.81
C GLY A 52 2.93 -1.34 -4.86
N LEU A 53 3.82 -2.08 -5.52
CA LEU A 53 5.24 -1.71 -5.63
C LEU A 53 5.46 -0.45 -6.48
N VAL A 54 4.63 -0.20 -7.50
CA VAL A 54 4.84 0.92 -8.43
C VAL A 54 3.87 2.08 -8.25
N HIS A 55 2.98 2.04 -7.24
CA HIS A 55 1.90 3.01 -7.10
C HIS A 55 2.39 4.47 -6.92
N ASP A 56 3.49 4.66 -6.20
CA ASP A 56 4.02 5.94 -5.73
C ASP A 56 5.32 6.38 -6.42
N LEU A 57 5.60 5.86 -7.63
CA LEU A 57 6.87 6.14 -8.33
C LEU A 57 7.17 7.64 -8.47
N ASP A 58 6.16 8.48 -8.62
CA ASP A 58 6.31 9.92 -8.84
C ASP A 58 6.19 10.77 -7.56
N TYR A 59 6.05 10.14 -6.39
CA TYR A 59 5.79 10.88 -5.16
C TYR A 59 6.85 11.95 -4.85
N ASN A 60 8.14 11.68 -5.08
CA ASN A 60 9.19 12.68 -4.86
C ASN A 60 9.01 13.95 -5.72
N GLU A 61 8.44 13.82 -6.91
CA GLU A 61 8.23 14.90 -7.87
C GLU A 61 6.86 15.60 -7.68
N THR A 62 5.92 14.93 -7.00
CA THR A 62 4.51 15.37 -6.94
C THR A 62 4.01 15.66 -5.53
N LYS A 63 4.81 15.41 -4.48
CA LYS A 63 4.41 15.60 -3.07
C LYS A 63 3.92 17.01 -2.72
N ASP A 64 4.31 18.03 -3.48
CA ASP A 64 3.87 19.42 -3.31
C ASP A 64 2.80 19.81 -4.34
N ASP A 65 2.35 18.87 -5.18
CA ASP A 65 1.33 19.04 -6.23
C ASP A 65 0.49 17.76 -6.37
N GLU A 66 -0.38 17.54 -5.41
CA GLU A 66 -1.25 16.34 -5.34
C GLU A 66 -2.06 16.13 -6.63
N ALA A 67 -2.46 17.20 -7.31
CA ALA A 67 -3.22 17.09 -8.56
C ALA A 67 -2.45 16.41 -9.70
N ARG A 68 -1.13 16.36 -9.62
CA ARG A 68 -0.24 15.71 -10.60
C ARG A 68 0.21 14.31 -10.18
N HIS A 69 -0.03 13.93 -8.94
CA HIS A 69 0.34 12.62 -8.43
C HIS A 69 -0.26 11.50 -9.30
N THR A 70 0.51 10.44 -9.54
CA THR A 70 0.23 9.30 -10.40
C THR A 70 0.36 9.53 -11.92
N TYR A 71 0.27 10.76 -12.42
CA TYR A 71 0.38 11.01 -13.86
C TYR A 71 1.79 10.74 -14.41
N LEU A 72 2.85 11.13 -13.68
CA LEU A 72 4.22 10.80 -14.06
C LEU A 72 4.51 9.31 -13.88
N THR A 73 3.94 8.68 -12.85
CA THR A 73 3.99 7.22 -12.67
C THR A 73 3.48 6.51 -13.90
N ARG A 74 2.29 6.91 -14.41
CA ARG A 74 1.72 6.35 -15.64
C ARG A 74 2.62 6.57 -16.86
N GLU A 75 3.18 7.76 -17.02
CA GLU A 75 4.12 8.08 -18.10
C GLU A 75 5.35 7.17 -18.05
N TRP A 76 5.97 7.03 -16.89
CA TRP A 76 7.17 6.19 -16.72
C TRP A 76 6.90 4.70 -16.89
N LEU A 77 5.67 4.25 -16.66
CA LEU A 77 5.26 2.87 -16.84
C LEU A 77 4.82 2.54 -18.28
N THR A 78 4.65 3.54 -19.16
CA THR A 78 4.24 3.35 -20.57
C THR A 78 5.09 2.33 -21.33
N PRO A 79 6.44 2.29 -21.20
CA PRO A 79 7.27 1.33 -21.94
C PRO A 79 7.00 -0.15 -21.59
N TYR A 80 6.38 -0.42 -20.45
CA TYR A 80 6.12 -1.77 -19.96
C TYR A 80 4.76 -2.32 -20.38
N ASP A 81 3.92 -1.51 -21.04
CA ASP A 81 2.62 -1.92 -21.59
C ASP A 81 1.78 -2.70 -20.53
N LEU A 82 1.68 -2.12 -19.34
CA LEU A 82 0.96 -2.71 -18.22
C LEU A 82 -0.55 -2.68 -18.45
N PRO A 83 -1.32 -3.64 -17.89
CA PRO A 83 -2.77 -3.64 -17.98
C PRO A 83 -3.39 -2.33 -17.50
N GLU A 84 -4.40 -1.83 -18.22
CA GLU A 84 -5.10 -0.60 -17.86
C GLU A 84 -5.77 -0.67 -16.49
N GLU A 85 -6.17 -1.86 -16.03
CA GLU A 85 -6.71 -2.08 -14.69
C GLU A 85 -5.69 -1.70 -13.61
N MET A 86 -4.41 -2.09 -13.77
CA MET A 86 -3.33 -1.74 -12.85
C MET A 86 -3.09 -0.22 -12.85
N LEU A 87 -2.97 0.38 -14.01
CA LEU A 87 -2.77 1.83 -14.16
C LEU A 87 -3.96 2.64 -13.62
N TYR A 88 -5.17 2.09 -13.77
CA TYR A 88 -6.37 2.69 -13.20
C TYR A 88 -6.36 2.65 -11.67
N ALA A 89 -6.03 1.51 -11.06
CA ALA A 89 -5.92 1.38 -9.61
C ALA A 89 -4.89 2.38 -9.03
N ILE A 90 -3.73 2.53 -9.71
CA ILE A 90 -2.72 3.53 -9.36
C ILE A 90 -3.30 4.94 -9.42
N ASN A 91 -4.09 5.27 -10.45
CA ASN A 91 -4.71 6.60 -10.54
C ASN A 91 -5.87 6.80 -9.54
N ALA A 92 -6.54 5.74 -9.13
CA ALA A 92 -7.66 5.81 -8.20
C ALA A 92 -7.21 5.95 -6.73
N HIS A 93 -6.00 5.47 -6.35
CA HIS A 93 -5.61 5.42 -4.95
C HIS A 93 -5.51 6.79 -4.26
N PRO A 94 -5.08 7.91 -4.90
CA PRO A 94 -5.13 9.22 -4.27
C PRO A 94 -6.50 9.92 -4.42
N GLY A 95 -7.50 9.25 -5.00
CA GLY A 95 -8.82 9.82 -5.20
C GLY A 95 -9.03 10.55 -6.53
N HIS A 96 -8.12 10.43 -7.51
CA HIS A 96 -8.29 11.04 -8.84
C HIS A 96 -9.40 10.38 -9.68
N ALA A 97 -9.77 9.15 -9.33
CA ALA A 97 -10.87 8.43 -9.97
C ALA A 97 -11.62 7.57 -8.92
N PRO A 98 -12.91 7.27 -9.14
CA PRO A 98 -13.65 6.38 -8.23
C PRO A 98 -13.14 4.94 -8.34
N CYS A 99 -13.02 4.24 -7.21
CA CYS A 99 -12.73 2.81 -7.20
C CYS A 99 -13.88 2.01 -7.86
N ARG A 100 -13.55 0.99 -8.68
CA ARG A 100 -14.50 0.21 -9.51
C ARG A 100 -14.49 -1.29 -9.22
N ASN A 101 -13.35 -1.80 -8.75
CA ASN A 101 -13.10 -3.23 -8.56
C ASN A 101 -12.29 -3.47 -7.28
N HIS A 102 -12.03 -4.74 -6.98
CA HIS A 102 -11.30 -5.12 -5.77
C HIS A 102 -9.84 -4.63 -5.75
N LEU A 103 -9.15 -4.53 -6.89
CA LEU A 103 -7.78 -4.02 -6.97
C LEU A 103 -7.71 -2.55 -6.56
N ASP A 104 -8.65 -1.74 -7.07
CA ASP A 104 -8.74 -0.31 -6.75
C ASP A 104 -9.00 -0.11 -5.25
N TRP A 105 -10.02 -0.80 -4.69
CA TRP A 105 -10.35 -0.71 -3.27
C TRP A 105 -9.22 -1.24 -2.37
N ALA A 106 -8.51 -2.27 -2.82
CA ALA A 106 -7.37 -2.82 -2.08
C ALA A 106 -6.26 -1.79 -1.96
N LEU A 107 -5.79 -1.23 -3.08
CA LEU A 107 -4.72 -0.24 -3.05
C LEU A 107 -5.14 1.01 -2.26
N TYR A 108 -6.35 1.53 -2.50
CA TYR A 108 -6.91 2.68 -1.79
C TYR A 108 -6.94 2.51 -0.27
N SER A 109 -7.19 1.27 0.20
CA SER A 109 -7.28 0.99 1.65
C SER A 109 -5.94 0.55 2.26
N VAL A 110 -5.11 -0.19 1.51
CA VAL A 110 -3.81 -0.70 2.01
C VAL A 110 -2.81 0.42 2.19
N ASP A 111 -2.74 1.35 1.26
CA ASP A 111 -1.78 2.46 1.28
C ASP A 111 -1.77 3.21 2.63
N PRO A 112 -2.87 3.86 3.09
CA PRO A 112 -2.86 4.55 4.39
C PRO A 112 -2.73 3.58 5.58
N SER A 113 -3.13 2.31 5.42
CA SER A 113 -3.07 1.32 6.48
C SER A 113 -1.64 0.94 6.86
N THR A 114 -0.72 0.93 5.91
CA THR A 114 0.69 0.62 6.20
C THR A 114 1.33 1.65 7.12
N GLY A 115 1.12 2.94 6.86
CA GLY A 115 1.57 4.03 7.71
C GLY A 115 0.95 3.98 9.13
N PHE A 116 -0.33 3.67 9.22
CA PHE A 116 -1.01 3.46 10.49
C PHE A 116 -0.41 2.29 11.30
N LEU A 117 -0.13 1.16 10.67
CA LEU A 117 0.46 -0.02 11.32
C LEU A 117 1.91 0.23 11.77
N VAL A 118 2.70 0.97 10.97
CA VAL A 118 4.03 1.43 11.37
C VAL A 118 3.94 2.31 12.62
N ALA A 119 3.00 3.26 12.66
CA ALA A 119 2.78 4.10 13.83
C ALA A 119 2.37 3.27 15.06
N CYS A 120 1.52 2.25 14.90
CA CYS A 120 1.17 1.30 15.97
C CYS A 120 2.41 0.59 16.52
N ALA A 121 3.28 0.08 15.64
CA ALA A 121 4.51 -0.59 16.04
C ALA A 121 5.45 0.36 16.81
N LEU A 122 5.69 1.56 16.30
CA LEU A 122 6.60 2.53 16.92
C LEU A 122 6.09 3.04 18.27
N MET A 123 4.79 3.13 18.48
CA MET A 123 4.19 3.58 19.75
C MET A 123 4.00 2.46 20.77
N HIS A 124 4.04 1.19 20.33
CA HIS A 124 4.01 0.07 21.26
C HIS A 124 5.38 -0.09 21.96
N PRO A 125 5.44 -0.45 23.26
CA PRO A 125 6.71 -0.64 23.98
C PRO A 125 7.68 -1.62 23.28
N GLY A 126 7.15 -2.64 22.63
CA GLY A 126 7.94 -3.64 21.89
C GLY A 126 8.52 -3.14 20.58
N LYS A 127 8.05 -2.00 20.03
CA LYS A 127 8.48 -1.36 18.77
C LYS A 127 8.59 -2.32 17.57
N LYS A 128 7.68 -3.28 17.49
CA LYS A 128 7.63 -4.30 16.44
C LYS A 128 6.20 -4.55 16.00
N LEU A 129 6.03 -4.99 14.75
CA LEU A 129 4.72 -5.32 14.17
C LEU A 129 4.04 -6.50 14.87
N ASP A 130 4.80 -7.45 15.40
CA ASP A 130 4.29 -8.62 16.14
C ASP A 130 4.07 -8.36 17.63
N ALA A 131 4.45 -7.18 18.13
CA ALA A 131 4.37 -6.88 19.56
C ALA A 131 2.97 -6.47 20.03
N PHE A 132 2.08 -6.02 19.13
CA PHE A 132 0.73 -5.56 19.48
C PHE A 132 -0.37 -6.48 18.95
N ASP A 133 -1.46 -6.55 19.71
CA ASP A 133 -2.66 -7.30 19.36
C ASP A 133 -3.70 -6.44 18.59
N ALA A 134 -4.76 -7.11 18.12
CA ALA A 134 -5.87 -6.46 17.45
C ALA A 134 -6.55 -5.40 18.33
N GLY A 135 -6.68 -5.66 19.63
CA GLY A 135 -7.29 -4.73 20.57
C GLY A 135 -6.50 -3.41 20.70
N PHE A 136 -5.16 -3.50 20.76
CA PHE A 136 -4.33 -2.31 20.74
C PHE A 136 -4.51 -1.53 19.43
N MET A 137 -4.44 -2.20 18.30
CA MET A 137 -4.60 -1.62 16.98
C MET A 137 -5.95 -0.89 16.84
N MET A 138 -7.06 -1.53 17.23
CA MET A 138 -8.39 -0.93 17.11
C MET A 138 -8.60 0.24 18.07
N ARG A 139 -8.00 0.23 19.27
CA ARG A 139 -7.99 1.42 20.16
C ARG A 139 -7.27 2.61 19.50
N ARG A 140 -6.10 2.36 18.87
CA ARG A 140 -5.36 3.40 18.13
C ARG A 140 -6.13 3.91 16.91
N PHE A 141 -6.86 3.04 16.23
CA PHE A 141 -7.70 3.44 15.11
C PHE A 141 -8.78 4.46 15.54
N ALA A 142 -9.39 4.28 16.71
CA ALA A 142 -10.39 5.19 17.26
C ALA A 142 -9.82 6.57 17.67
N GLU A 143 -8.51 6.69 17.87
CA GLU A 143 -7.86 7.94 18.26
C GLU A 143 -7.59 8.83 17.04
N LYS A 144 -8.42 9.84 16.81
CA LYS A 144 -8.36 10.73 15.62
C LYS A 144 -7.01 11.43 15.40
N ARG A 145 -6.24 11.68 16.47
CA ARG A 145 -4.94 12.36 16.39
C ARG A 145 -3.77 11.39 16.18
N PHE A 146 -3.99 10.10 16.43
CA PHE A 146 -2.97 9.09 16.24
C PHE A 146 -2.79 8.83 14.74
N ALA A 147 -1.55 8.91 14.22
CA ALA A 147 -1.24 8.74 12.80
C ALA A 147 -2.25 9.51 11.91
N ALA A 148 -2.40 10.82 12.15
CA ALA A 148 -3.46 11.63 11.54
C ALA A 148 -3.39 11.69 10.01
N GLY A 149 -2.20 11.45 9.41
CA GLY A 149 -2.02 11.36 7.96
C GLY A 149 -2.53 10.04 7.36
N ALA A 150 -2.86 9.03 8.19
CA ALA A 150 -3.49 7.79 7.71
C ALA A 150 -5.02 7.96 7.75
N GLU A 151 -5.61 8.24 6.61
CA GLU A 151 -7.03 8.56 6.48
C GLU A 151 -7.92 7.37 6.86
N ARG A 152 -8.71 7.54 7.94
CA ARG A 152 -9.56 6.48 8.49
C ARG A 152 -10.66 6.03 7.56
N GLU A 153 -11.20 6.94 6.77
CA GLU A 153 -12.25 6.65 5.79
C GLU A 153 -11.73 5.76 4.68
N ASN A 154 -10.51 6.03 4.17
CA ASN A 154 -9.88 5.22 3.15
C ASN A 154 -9.57 3.80 3.67
N MET A 155 -9.06 3.69 4.91
CA MET A 155 -8.82 2.40 5.56
C MET A 155 -10.12 1.60 5.72
N ALA A 156 -11.21 2.25 6.16
CA ALA A 156 -12.53 1.63 6.37
C ALA A 156 -13.22 1.24 5.05
N ALA A 157 -12.77 1.78 3.92
CA ALA A 157 -13.25 1.40 2.58
C ALA A 157 -12.95 -0.07 2.23
N CYS A 158 -12.14 -0.78 3.02
CA CYS A 158 -11.94 -2.23 2.95
C CYS A 158 -13.26 -3.02 3.01
N SER A 159 -14.33 -2.43 3.52
CA SER A 159 -15.68 -3.02 3.49
C SER A 159 -16.16 -3.33 2.06
N ASN A 160 -15.67 -2.61 1.04
CA ASN A 160 -15.95 -2.90 -0.37
C ASN A 160 -15.26 -4.17 -0.88
N LEU A 161 -14.32 -4.72 -0.10
CA LEU A 161 -13.69 -6.02 -0.33
C LEU A 161 -14.41 -7.16 0.41
N GLY A 162 -15.50 -6.84 1.14
CA GLY A 162 -16.22 -7.79 1.99
C GLY A 162 -15.50 -8.11 3.31
N LEU A 163 -14.55 -7.27 3.74
CA LEU A 163 -13.75 -7.48 4.94
C LEU A 163 -14.14 -6.50 6.05
N GLU A 164 -14.17 -7.02 7.28
CA GLU A 164 -14.24 -6.18 8.47
C GLU A 164 -12.87 -5.47 8.68
N LEU A 165 -12.90 -4.24 9.16
CA LEU A 165 -11.70 -3.42 9.33
C LEU A 165 -10.60 -4.11 10.14
N GLN A 166 -10.95 -4.78 11.24
CA GLN A 166 -9.96 -5.47 12.07
C GLN A 166 -9.29 -6.62 11.31
N GLU A 167 -10.07 -7.42 10.58
CA GLU A 167 -9.56 -8.51 9.75
C GLU A 167 -8.64 -7.97 8.66
N PHE A 168 -9.08 -6.96 7.93
CA PHE A 168 -8.30 -6.29 6.91
C PHE A 168 -6.95 -5.79 7.43
N LEU A 169 -6.94 -5.04 8.54
CA LEU A 169 -5.70 -4.52 9.12
C LEU A 169 -4.76 -5.64 9.61
N LEU A 170 -5.29 -6.76 10.11
CA LEU A 170 -4.49 -7.93 10.46
C LEU A 170 -3.86 -8.57 9.23
N LEU A 171 -4.59 -8.68 8.11
CA LEU A 171 -4.04 -9.20 6.85
C LEU A 171 -2.92 -8.31 6.32
N VAL A 172 -3.11 -6.99 6.29
CA VAL A 172 -2.05 -6.05 5.88
C VAL A 172 -0.83 -6.16 6.78
N ARG A 173 -1.02 -6.22 8.12
CA ARG A 173 0.07 -6.44 9.08
C ARG A 173 0.81 -7.75 8.83
N ASP A 174 0.09 -8.83 8.56
CA ASP A 174 0.70 -10.14 8.28
C ASP A 174 1.57 -10.10 7.01
N GLY A 175 1.13 -9.39 5.98
CA GLY A 175 1.96 -9.11 4.81
C GLY A 175 3.24 -8.36 5.19
N MET A 176 3.12 -7.27 5.96
CA MET A 176 4.27 -6.47 6.43
C MET A 176 5.23 -7.28 7.32
N LEU A 177 4.72 -8.23 8.10
CA LEU A 177 5.54 -9.13 8.94
C LEU A 177 6.47 -10.02 8.10
N SER A 178 6.08 -10.41 6.89
CA SER A 178 6.94 -11.21 6.00
C SER A 178 8.23 -10.49 5.59
N ILE A 179 8.21 -9.15 5.61
CA ILE A 179 9.34 -8.28 5.25
C ILE A 179 9.81 -7.41 6.43
N ARG A 180 9.49 -7.78 7.67
CA ARG A 180 9.81 -6.98 8.88
C ARG A 180 11.29 -6.58 8.98
N GLY A 181 12.21 -7.42 8.50
CA GLY A 181 13.64 -7.12 8.48
C GLY A 181 13.99 -5.93 7.58
N GLU A 182 13.34 -5.82 6.43
CA GLU A 182 13.51 -4.71 5.49
C GLU A 182 12.89 -3.42 6.03
N LEU A 183 11.76 -3.54 6.73
CA LEU A 183 11.09 -2.40 7.39
C LEU A 183 11.86 -1.93 8.64
N GLY A 184 12.58 -2.85 9.30
CA GLY A 184 13.24 -2.57 10.58
C GLY A 184 12.28 -2.58 11.78
N LEU A 185 11.17 -3.35 11.71
CA LEU A 185 10.06 -3.41 12.68
C LEU A 185 9.84 -4.82 13.23
#